data_9e9a271690296adbf5cf39aa86428263
#
_entry.id   9e9a271690296adbf5cf39aa86428263
#
_cell.length_a   1.000
_cell.length_b   1.000
_cell.length_c   1.000
_cell.angle_alpha   90.00
_cell.angle_beta   90.00
_cell.angle_gamma   90.00
#
_symmetry.space_group_name_H-M   'P 1'
#
loop_
_entity.id
_entity.type
_entity.pdbx_description
1 polymer ?
#
loop_
_entity_poly.entity_id
_entity_poly.type
_entity_poly.pdbx_seq_one_letter_code
_entity_poly.pdbx_strand_id
1 'polypeptide(L)'
;MRAELSVEIARTPEEVFDFLTDVANLPSWQSGVHTARREGDRILESRHLLGRELNTTLGIEEEERPRVFAIKALDSPVPFTVRHTLEPSGDGTRLTVVGEGDAGMLPGFAAGIMARRAEKQFRKDFDRLKKLLET
;
A
#
# COMPACT_ATOMS: atom_id res chain seq x y z
N MET A 1 2.67 -14.17 6.83
CA MET A 1 3.24 -13.60 5.59
C MET A 1 3.51 -12.12 5.81
N ARG A 2 4.73 -11.69 5.59
CA ARG A 2 5.15 -10.31 5.83
C ARG A 2 6.03 -9.82 4.70
N ALA A 3 5.79 -8.59 4.24
CA ALA A 3 6.64 -7.92 3.27
C ALA A 3 6.99 -6.54 3.81
N GLU A 4 8.26 -6.15 3.68
CA GLU A 4 8.74 -4.86 4.15
C GLU A 4 9.66 -4.24 3.11
N LEU A 5 9.52 -2.94 2.89
CA LEU A 5 10.41 -2.19 2.03
C LEU A 5 10.58 -0.77 2.54
N SER A 6 11.67 -0.14 2.12
CA SER A 6 11.92 1.29 2.34
C SER A 6 12.28 1.93 1.02
N VAL A 7 11.84 3.16 0.82
CA VAL A 7 12.17 3.94 -0.36
C VAL A 7 12.47 5.39 0.06
N GLU A 8 13.52 5.96 -0.55
CA GLU A 8 13.89 7.36 -0.34
C GLU A 8 13.25 8.19 -1.43
N ILE A 9 12.50 9.23 -1.04
CA ILE A 9 11.78 10.09 -1.98
C ILE A 9 12.22 11.53 -1.79
N ALA A 10 12.58 12.20 -2.89
CA ALA A 10 13.07 13.59 -2.86
C ALA A 10 11.91 14.60 -2.80
N ARG A 11 11.04 14.42 -1.83
CA ARG A 11 9.92 15.31 -1.50
C ARG A 11 9.73 15.33 0.01
N THR A 12 9.10 16.37 0.53
CA THR A 12 8.86 16.50 1.97
C THR A 12 7.88 15.42 2.46
N PRO A 13 7.93 15.06 3.77
CA PRO A 13 6.97 14.11 4.31
C PRO A 13 5.51 14.52 4.07
N GLU A 14 5.20 15.81 4.15
CA GLU A 14 3.85 16.32 3.88
C GLU A 14 3.42 16.06 2.44
N GLU A 15 4.30 16.33 1.47
CA GLU A 15 4.00 16.08 0.07
C GLU A 15 3.82 14.59 -0.21
N VAL A 16 4.68 13.75 0.36
CA VAL A 16 4.59 12.31 0.19
C VAL A 16 3.31 11.78 0.83
N PHE A 17 3.02 12.21 2.04
CA PHE A 17 1.82 11.77 2.77
C PHE A 17 0.53 12.15 2.02
N ASP A 18 0.45 13.39 1.56
CA ASP A 18 -0.73 13.88 0.86
C ASP A 18 -0.98 13.12 -0.44
N PHE A 19 0.08 12.79 -1.18
CA PHE A 19 -0.04 11.98 -2.39
C PHE A 19 -0.43 10.53 -2.08
N LEU A 20 0.21 9.94 -1.07
CA LEU A 20 -0.01 8.56 -0.65
C LEU A 20 -1.46 8.33 -0.19
N THR A 21 -2.01 9.28 0.57
CA THR A 21 -3.34 9.14 1.17
C THR A 21 -4.48 9.61 0.28
N ASP A 22 -4.17 10.30 -0.82
CA ASP A 22 -5.18 10.69 -1.79
C ASP A 22 -5.55 9.47 -2.66
N VAL A 23 -6.67 8.87 -2.35
CA VAL A 23 -7.10 7.63 -3.00
C VAL A 23 -7.37 7.80 -4.50
N ALA A 24 -7.62 9.02 -4.96
CA ALA A 24 -7.76 9.30 -6.39
C ALA A 24 -6.46 9.01 -7.16
N ASN A 25 -5.32 9.01 -6.48
CA ASN A 25 -4.03 8.69 -7.08
C ASN A 25 -3.74 7.20 -7.16
N LEU A 26 -4.47 6.35 -6.43
CA LEU A 26 -4.17 4.92 -6.36
C LEU A 26 -4.06 4.24 -7.73
N PRO A 27 -4.98 4.48 -8.69
CA PRO A 27 -4.84 3.83 -9.99
C PRO A 27 -3.57 4.23 -10.75
N SER A 28 -2.97 5.36 -10.41
CA SER A 28 -1.78 5.84 -11.11
C SER A 28 -0.48 5.20 -10.63
N TRP A 29 -0.45 4.65 -9.41
CA TRP A 29 0.77 4.07 -8.88
C TRP A 29 0.64 2.63 -8.36
N GLN A 30 -0.56 2.17 -8.01
CA GLN A 30 -0.77 0.77 -7.65
C GLN A 30 -1.30 -0.02 -8.83
N SER A 31 -0.54 -1.02 -9.26
CA SER A 31 -1.01 -1.89 -10.33
C SER A 31 -2.18 -2.74 -9.83
N GLY A 32 -3.16 -2.94 -10.70
CA GLY A 32 -4.36 -3.69 -10.38
C GLY A 32 -5.49 -2.86 -9.81
N VAL A 33 -5.24 -1.67 -9.26
CA VAL A 33 -6.32 -0.80 -8.80
C VAL A 33 -6.93 -0.07 -9.99
N HIS A 34 -8.24 -0.23 -10.17
CA HIS A 34 -9.00 0.40 -11.24
C HIS A 34 -9.60 1.72 -10.78
N THR A 35 -10.33 1.66 -9.68
CA THR A 35 -10.97 2.82 -9.07
C THR A 35 -10.81 2.75 -7.56
N ALA A 36 -10.81 3.92 -6.93
CA ALA A 36 -10.78 4.00 -5.48
C ALA A 36 -11.47 5.28 -5.04
N ARG A 37 -12.20 5.20 -3.94
CA ARG A 37 -12.84 6.36 -3.32
C ARG A 37 -12.79 6.21 -1.81
N ARG A 38 -12.83 7.33 -1.13
CA ARG A 38 -12.80 7.35 0.33
C ARG A 38 -14.18 7.76 0.87
N GLU A 39 -14.64 7.03 1.87
CA GLU A 39 -15.87 7.34 2.62
C GLU A 39 -15.50 7.29 4.11
N GLY A 40 -15.27 8.46 4.72
CA GLY A 40 -14.86 8.55 6.11
C GLY A 40 -13.52 7.87 6.34
N ASP A 41 -13.48 6.86 7.20
CA ASP A 41 -12.30 6.06 7.49
C ASP A 41 -12.23 4.76 6.68
N ARG A 42 -12.99 4.69 5.58
CA ARG A 42 -13.00 3.55 4.67
C ARG A 42 -12.57 3.95 3.28
N ILE A 43 -11.90 3.03 2.62
CA ILE A 43 -11.51 3.15 1.22
C ILE A 43 -12.17 2.01 0.47
N LEU A 44 -12.96 2.35 -0.55
CA LEU A 44 -13.60 1.36 -1.42
C LEU A 44 -12.84 1.35 -2.74
N GLU A 45 -12.35 0.19 -3.13
CA GLU A 45 -11.57 0.06 -4.34
C GLU A 45 -12.02 -1.11 -5.21
N SER A 46 -11.85 -0.93 -6.51
CA SER A 46 -12.03 -1.97 -7.50
C SER A 46 -10.65 -2.38 -8.00
N ARG A 47 -10.37 -3.67 -7.97
CA ARG A 47 -9.04 -4.22 -8.21
C ARG A 47 -9.11 -5.39 -9.18
N HIS A 48 -8.14 -5.49 -10.08
CA HIS A 48 -7.97 -6.68 -10.92
C HIS A 48 -6.99 -7.63 -10.24
N LEU A 49 -7.44 -8.88 -10.04
CA LEU A 49 -6.60 -9.93 -9.49
C LEU A 49 -6.92 -11.23 -10.21
N LEU A 50 -5.89 -11.84 -10.83
CA LEU A 50 -6.01 -13.13 -11.53
C LEU A 50 -7.10 -13.11 -12.60
N GLY A 51 -7.19 -12.01 -13.36
CA GLY A 51 -8.17 -11.86 -14.43
C GLY A 51 -9.59 -11.56 -13.96
N ARG A 52 -9.78 -11.33 -12.67
CA ARG A 52 -11.09 -11.02 -12.08
C ARG A 52 -11.08 -9.63 -11.48
N GLU A 53 -12.24 -8.98 -11.54
CA GLU A 53 -12.44 -7.72 -10.85
C GLU A 53 -13.01 -7.99 -9.45
N LEU A 54 -12.36 -7.44 -8.43
CA LEU A 54 -12.77 -7.58 -7.04
C LEU A 54 -13.02 -6.21 -6.45
N ASN A 55 -14.11 -6.09 -5.69
CA ASN A 55 -14.39 -4.89 -4.89
C ASN A 55 -13.88 -5.16 -3.47
N THR A 56 -12.98 -4.31 -3.01
CA THR A 56 -12.35 -4.45 -1.69
C THR A 56 -12.61 -3.22 -0.87
N THR A 57 -12.93 -3.43 0.40
CA THR A 57 -13.07 -2.35 1.37
C THR A 57 -11.90 -2.39 2.34
N LEU A 58 -11.22 -1.26 2.48
CA LEU A 58 -10.12 -1.10 3.42
C LEU A 58 -10.57 -0.18 4.54
N GLY A 59 -10.18 -0.50 5.77
CA GLY A 59 -10.38 0.38 6.92
C GLY A 59 -9.10 1.15 7.21
N ILE A 60 -9.22 2.43 7.50
CA ILE A 60 -8.08 3.24 7.93
C ILE A 60 -7.97 3.05 9.45
N GLU A 61 -6.88 2.39 9.89
CA GLU A 61 -6.66 2.13 11.31
C GLU A 61 -5.94 3.28 12.00
N GLU A 62 -5.06 3.95 11.30
CA GLU A 62 -4.29 5.05 11.85
C GLU A 62 -3.96 6.03 10.73
N GLU A 63 -4.18 7.31 10.99
CA GLU A 63 -3.84 8.36 10.04
C GLU A 63 -3.32 9.54 10.83
N GLU A 64 -2.01 9.73 10.80
CA GLU A 64 -1.33 10.81 11.50
C GLU A 64 -0.40 11.51 10.52
N ARG A 65 -0.85 12.62 9.98
CA ARG A 65 -0.11 13.40 9.00
C ARG A 65 1.08 14.11 9.66
N PRO A 66 2.26 14.05 9.10
CA PRO A 66 2.69 13.35 7.88
C PRO A 66 3.46 12.05 8.17
N ARG A 67 3.19 11.36 9.28
CA ARG A 67 4.05 10.31 9.81
C ARG A 67 3.56 8.89 9.59
N VAL A 68 2.26 8.65 9.72
CA VAL A 68 1.73 7.28 9.72
C VAL A 68 0.43 7.21 8.96
N PHE A 69 0.30 6.17 8.12
CA PHE A 69 -0.94 5.80 7.49
C PHE A 69 -1.05 4.27 7.47
N ALA A 70 -1.99 3.74 8.26
CA ALA A 70 -2.18 2.30 8.40
C ALA A 70 -3.59 1.90 7.96
N ILE A 71 -3.67 0.87 7.14
CA ILE A 71 -4.92 0.35 6.60
C ILE A 71 -5.00 -1.15 6.80
N LYS A 72 -6.24 -1.68 6.82
CA LYS A 72 -6.47 -3.12 6.84
C LYS A 72 -7.62 -3.49 5.91
N ALA A 73 -7.56 -4.68 5.35
CA ALA A 73 -8.65 -5.24 4.57
C ALA A 73 -9.80 -5.65 5.48
N LEU A 74 -11.03 -5.20 5.17
CA LEU A 74 -12.22 -5.51 5.96
C LEU A 74 -13.00 -6.69 5.40
N ASP A 75 -12.93 -6.93 4.09
CA ASP A 75 -13.75 -7.92 3.40
C ASP A 75 -12.95 -8.73 2.36
N SER A 76 -11.65 -8.85 2.54
CA SER A 76 -10.80 -9.64 1.65
C SER A 76 -10.81 -11.11 2.06
N PRO A 77 -10.76 -12.05 1.09
CA PRO A 77 -10.56 -13.47 1.40
C PRO A 77 -9.27 -13.73 2.18
N VAL A 78 -8.26 -12.90 1.98
CA VAL A 78 -7.01 -12.95 2.75
C VAL A 78 -6.91 -11.67 3.57
N PRO A 79 -7.11 -11.71 4.88
CA PRO A 79 -6.94 -10.53 5.72
C PRO A 79 -5.51 -10.00 5.63
N PHE A 80 -5.37 -8.69 5.49
CA PHE A 80 -4.04 -8.07 5.46
C PHE A 80 -4.08 -6.67 6.07
N THR A 81 -2.91 -6.23 6.52
CA THR A 81 -2.68 -4.86 6.99
C THR A 81 -1.49 -4.29 6.24
N VAL A 82 -1.50 -2.97 6.04
CA VAL A 82 -0.36 -2.25 5.46
C VAL A 82 -0.12 -1.01 6.30
N ARG A 83 1.10 -0.87 6.81
CA ARG A 83 1.50 0.30 7.59
C ARG A 83 2.56 1.08 6.85
N HIS A 84 2.30 2.35 6.65
CA HIS A 84 3.23 3.29 6.02
C HIS A 84 3.75 4.21 7.10
N THR A 85 5.09 4.31 7.21
CA THR A 85 5.75 5.22 8.14
C THR A 85 6.64 6.16 7.34
N LEU A 86 6.52 7.45 7.60
CA LEU A 86 7.26 8.48 6.90
C LEU A 86 8.16 9.22 7.89
N GLU A 87 9.44 9.33 7.54
CA GLU A 87 10.43 10.04 8.37
C GLU A 87 11.20 11.02 7.50
N PRO A 88 11.53 12.23 8.02
CA PRO A 88 12.44 13.10 7.31
C PRO A 88 13.79 12.39 7.07
N SER A 89 14.33 12.55 5.87
CA SER A 89 15.60 11.96 5.48
C SER A 89 16.33 12.94 4.57
N GLY A 90 17.34 13.64 5.10
CA GLY A 90 17.95 14.76 4.37
C GLY A 90 16.88 15.81 4.03
N ASP A 91 16.80 16.19 2.77
CA ASP A 91 15.78 17.12 2.28
C ASP A 91 14.51 16.40 1.81
N GLY A 92 14.48 15.09 1.94
CA GLY A 92 13.36 14.27 1.48
C GLY A 92 12.74 13.44 2.58
N THR A 93 12.22 12.29 2.18
CA THR A 93 11.45 11.40 3.06
C THR A 93 11.92 9.96 2.88
N ARG A 94 12.07 9.25 4.00
CA ARG A 94 12.16 7.79 4.01
C ARG A 94 10.77 7.25 4.27
N LEU A 95 10.22 6.55 3.29
CA LEU A 95 8.94 5.86 3.41
C LEU A 95 9.22 4.37 3.65
N THR A 96 8.75 3.87 4.78
CA THR A 96 8.85 2.45 5.13
C THR A 96 7.45 1.84 5.08
N VAL A 97 7.31 0.72 4.41
CA VAL A 97 6.02 0.05 4.22
C VAL A 97 6.14 -1.38 4.74
N VAL A 98 5.24 -1.74 5.64
CA VAL A 98 5.14 -3.11 6.18
C VAL A 98 3.77 -3.66 5.87
N GLY A 99 3.73 -4.71 5.05
CA GLY A 99 2.52 -5.44 4.76
C GLY A 99 2.53 -6.78 5.49
N GLU A 100 1.43 -7.12 6.14
CA GLU A 100 1.24 -8.40 6.81
C GLU A 100 -0.07 -9.00 6.36
N GLY A 101 -0.05 -10.31 6.04
CA GLY A 101 -1.22 -11.03 5.59
C GLY A 101 -1.30 -12.39 6.23
N ASP A 102 -2.52 -12.89 6.35
CA ASP A 102 -2.79 -14.23 6.89
C ASP A 102 -2.88 -15.23 5.74
N ALA A 103 -1.88 -16.10 5.65
CA ALA A 103 -1.82 -17.17 4.65
C ALA A 103 -2.06 -18.54 5.29
N GLY A 104 -2.71 -18.60 6.46
CA GLY A 104 -2.84 -19.80 7.29
C GLY A 104 -3.49 -21.00 6.62
N MET A 105 -4.24 -20.80 5.53
CA MET A 105 -4.87 -21.90 4.78
C MET A 105 -3.95 -22.47 3.68
N LEU A 106 -2.79 -21.88 3.47
CA LEU A 106 -1.88 -22.27 2.39
C LEU A 106 -0.75 -23.15 2.93
N PRO A 107 -0.28 -24.15 2.14
CA PRO A 107 0.96 -24.84 2.46
C PRO A 107 2.13 -23.86 2.56
N GLY A 108 3.14 -24.20 3.39
CA GLY A 108 4.27 -23.31 3.64
C GLY A 108 4.98 -22.82 2.37
N PHE A 109 5.15 -23.69 1.36
CA PHE A 109 5.79 -23.31 0.12
C PHE A 109 4.96 -22.28 -0.68
N ALA A 110 3.63 -22.44 -0.67
CA ALA A 110 2.72 -21.53 -1.35
C ALA A 110 2.69 -20.16 -0.65
N ALA A 111 2.71 -20.15 0.69
CA ALA A 111 2.80 -18.91 1.47
C ALA A 111 4.09 -18.16 1.16
N GLY A 112 5.22 -18.87 1.02
CA GLY A 112 6.50 -18.27 0.66
C GLY A 112 6.50 -17.67 -0.74
N ILE A 113 5.86 -18.32 -1.71
CA ILE A 113 5.73 -17.81 -3.08
C ILE A 113 4.87 -16.55 -3.08
N MET A 114 3.75 -16.56 -2.36
CA MET A 114 2.87 -15.40 -2.26
C MET A 114 3.58 -14.21 -1.61
N ALA A 115 4.34 -14.45 -0.55
CA ALA A 115 5.09 -13.38 0.12
C ALA A 115 6.10 -12.71 -0.82
N ARG A 116 6.81 -13.52 -1.63
CA ARG A 116 7.76 -12.99 -2.61
C ARG A 116 7.09 -12.19 -3.72
N ARG A 117 5.93 -12.65 -4.19
CA ARG A 117 5.14 -11.94 -5.19
C ARG A 117 4.62 -10.61 -4.64
N ALA A 118 4.13 -10.61 -3.41
CA ALA A 118 3.65 -9.41 -2.75
C ALA A 118 4.77 -8.39 -2.58
N GLU A 119 5.94 -8.83 -2.12
CA GLU A 119 7.09 -7.95 -1.95
C GLU A 119 7.55 -7.35 -3.29
N LYS A 120 7.60 -8.17 -4.33
CA LYS A 120 7.97 -7.71 -5.68
C LYS A 120 6.97 -6.69 -6.21
N GLN A 121 5.68 -6.92 -6.01
CA GLN A 121 4.63 -6.00 -6.44
C GLN A 121 4.67 -4.70 -5.64
N PHE A 122 4.84 -4.77 -4.33
CA PHE A 122 5.00 -3.59 -3.49
C PHE A 122 6.18 -2.73 -3.97
N ARG A 123 7.32 -3.36 -4.24
CA ARG A 123 8.51 -2.63 -4.70
C ARG A 123 8.24 -1.91 -6.02
N LYS A 124 7.58 -2.55 -6.96
CA LYS A 124 7.20 -1.92 -8.21
C LYS A 124 6.27 -0.73 -8.01
N ASP A 125 5.26 -0.92 -7.17
CA ASP A 125 4.25 0.10 -6.93
C ASP A 125 4.86 1.32 -6.24
N PHE A 126 5.67 1.11 -5.21
CA PHE A 126 6.30 2.21 -4.48
C PHE A 126 7.43 2.88 -5.27
N ASP A 127 8.10 2.16 -6.16
CA ASP A 127 9.02 2.79 -7.11
C ASP A 127 8.27 3.70 -8.08
N ARG A 128 7.08 3.32 -8.50
CA ARG A 128 6.24 4.16 -9.35
C ARG A 128 5.76 5.40 -8.60
N LEU A 129 5.32 5.24 -7.35
CA LEU A 129 4.96 6.36 -6.48
C LEU A 129 6.10 7.37 -6.38
N LYS A 130 7.31 6.88 -6.12
CA LYS A 130 8.52 7.71 -6.06
C LYS A 130 8.72 8.48 -7.36
N LYS A 131 8.64 7.80 -8.50
CA LYS A 131 8.82 8.45 -9.81
C LYS A 131 7.80 9.55 -10.06
N LEU A 132 6.54 9.28 -9.72
CA LEU A 132 5.47 10.28 -9.88
C LEU A 132 5.69 11.51 -9.01
N LEU A 133 6.13 11.30 -7.78
CA LEU A 133 6.40 12.40 -6.85
C LEU A 133 7.63 13.22 -7.25
N GLU A 134 8.62 12.59 -7.86
CA GLU A 134 9.90 13.25 -8.20
C GLU A 134 9.91 13.89 -9.58
N THR A 135 8.84 13.80 -10.34
CA THR A 135 8.77 14.44 -11.66
C THR A 135 8.26 15.87 -11.61
#